data_aade07baed2c20ee0141836b948886c0
#
_entry.id   aade07baed2c20ee0141836b948886c0
#
_cell.length_a   1.000
_cell.length_b   1.000
_cell.length_c   1.000
_cell.angle_alpha   90.00
_cell.angle_beta   90.00
_cell.angle_gamma   90.00
#
_symmetry.space_group_name_H-M   'P 1'
#
loop_
_entity.id
_entity.type
_entity.pdbx_description
1 polymer ?
#
loop_
_entity_poly.entity_id
_entity_poly.type
_entity_poly.pdbx_seq_one_letter_code
_entity_poly.pdbx_strand_id
1 'polypeptide(L)'
;MVDIWGMIYGALNSVFNPILAMDPNPANPALTVLIIAFIVSLITTIANKYLVDQDEMNDVQAKMKKFQSELREAQKKGDGKRVAELQAQQSDMMQMQSKMMSSQFKPMIVTFVPIILIFFWMRTSAIHDLVIILPKTVYWVTLTPVWHFIGQFLYGGKATIPYGIGWLLWYMICTFGMSQIIRKFLGFKQGF
;
A
#
# COMPACT_ATOMS: atom_id res chain seq x y z
N MET A 1 3.49 -19.79 -28.74
CA MET A 1 3.49 -18.60 -27.88
C MET A 1 3.57 -19.11 -26.46
N VAL A 2 4.61 -18.74 -25.70
CA VAL A 2 4.75 -19.22 -24.32
C VAL A 2 3.62 -18.60 -23.51
N ASP A 3 2.81 -19.43 -22.84
CA ASP A 3 1.75 -18.95 -21.96
C ASP A 3 2.34 -18.45 -20.64
N ILE A 4 2.82 -17.20 -20.68
CA ILE A 4 3.44 -16.53 -19.52
C ILE A 4 2.46 -16.46 -18.35
N TRP A 5 1.17 -16.24 -18.62
CA TRP A 5 0.15 -16.18 -17.58
C TRP A 5 -0.06 -17.54 -16.92
N GLY A 6 -0.12 -18.62 -17.70
CA GLY A 6 -0.21 -19.98 -17.16
C GLY A 6 0.99 -20.34 -16.28
N MET A 7 2.20 -19.90 -16.65
CA MET A 7 3.41 -20.10 -15.83
C MET A 7 3.34 -19.33 -14.51
N ILE A 8 2.92 -18.06 -14.56
CA ILE A 8 2.78 -17.21 -13.37
C ILE A 8 1.73 -17.80 -12.41
N TYR A 9 0.56 -18.16 -12.92
CA TYR A 9 -0.49 -18.79 -12.12
C TYR A 9 -0.06 -20.16 -11.57
N GLY A 10 0.68 -20.95 -12.34
CA GLY A 10 1.24 -22.21 -11.89
C GLY A 10 2.20 -22.01 -10.71
N ALA A 11 3.08 -21.03 -10.79
CA ALA A 11 4.00 -20.70 -9.70
C ALA A 11 3.24 -20.21 -8.46
N LEU A 12 2.26 -19.32 -8.62
CA LEU A 12 1.44 -18.83 -7.51
C LEU A 12 0.63 -19.96 -6.86
N ASN A 13 0.04 -20.85 -7.65
CA ASN A 13 -0.66 -22.02 -7.16
C ASN A 13 0.26 -22.94 -6.34
N SER A 14 1.49 -23.16 -6.80
CA SER A 14 2.45 -24.00 -6.09
C SER A 14 2.84 -23.44 -4.72
N VAL A 15 2.85 -22.13 -4.58
CA VAL A 15 3.20 -21.44 -3.32
C VAL A 15 2.00 -21.29 -2.41
N PHE A 16 0.86 -20.86 -2.94
CA PHE A 16 -0.28 -20.42 -2.10
C PHE A 16 -1.35 -21.49 -1.90
N ASN A 17 -1.50 -22.46 -2.79
CA ASN A 17 -2.47 -23.56 -2.56
C ASN A 17 -2.14 -24.40 -1.32
N PRO A 18 -0.87 -24.74 -1.02
CA PRO A 18 -0.55 -25.42 0.24
C PRO A 18 -0.95 -24.61 1.47
N ILE A 19 -0.75 -23.27 1.44
CA ILE A 19 -1.14 -22.39 2.54
C ILE A 19 -2.67 -22.38 2.70
N LEU A 20 -3.39 -22.36 1.58
CA LEU A 20 -4.85 -22.43 1.57
C LEU A 20 -5.37 -23.75 2.13
N ALA A 21 -4.72 -24.87 1.77
CA ALA A 21 -5.08 -26.21 2.22
C ALA A 21 -4.80 -26.44 3.72
N MET A 22 -3.90 -25.65 4.30
CA MET A 22 -3.56 -25.71 5.74
C MET A 22 -4.45 -24.81 6.59
N ASP A 23 -5.37 -24.04 5.98
CA ASP A 23 -6.26 -23.17 6.75
C ASP A 23 -7.18 -24.00 7.66
N PRO A 24 -7.21 -23.72 8.96
CA PRO A 24 -8.06 -24.45 9.90
C PRO A 24 -9.56 -24.21 9.64
N ASN A 25 -9.91 -23.17 8.89
CA ASN A 25 -11.29 -22.88 8.50
C ASN A 25 -11.40 -22.48 7.03
N PRO A 26 -11.43 -23.44 6.10
CA PRO A 26 -11.50 -23.15 4.66
C PRO A 26 -12.72 -22.33 4.24
N ALA A 27 -13.81 -22.37 5.02
CA ALA A 27 -15.00 -21.56 4.78
C ALA A 27 -14.82 -20.07 5.17
N ASN A 28 -13.81 -19.76 6.00
CA ASN A 28 -13.47 -18.42 6.42
C ASN A 28 -11.94 -18.23 6.44
N PRO A 29 -11.28 -18.11 5.29
CA PRO A 29 -9.83 -18.10 5.16
C PRO A 29 -9.18 -16.75 5.57
N ALA A 30 -9.64 -16.18 6.69
CA ALA A 30 -9.12 -14.92 7.21
C ALA A 30 -7.63 -15.00 7.54
N LEU A 31 -7.19 -16.13 8.10
CA LEU A 31 -5.80 -16.37 8.47
C LEU A 31 -4.92 -16.56 7.23
N THR A 32 -5.39 -17.35 6.27
CA THR A 32 -4.67 -17.54 5.00
C THR A 32 -4.44 -16.24 4.26
N VAL A 33 -5.48 -15.40 4.14
CA VAL A 33 -5.34 -14.08 3.50
C VAL A 33 -4.36 -13.19 4.26
N LEU A 34 -4.36 -13.25 5.59
CA LEU A 34 -3.39 -12.54 6.44
C LEU A 34 -1.95 -13.00 6.17
N ILE A 35 -1.72 -14.31 6.08
CA ILE A 35 -0.39 -14.88 5.81
C ILE A 35 0.09 -14.48 4.40
N ILE A 36 -0.78 -14.58 3.40
CA ILE A 36 -0.46 -14.14 2.03
C ILE A 36 -0.10 -12.65 2.02
N ALA A 37 -0.92 -11.81 2.67
CA ALA A 37 -0.67 -10.39 2.79
C ALA A 37 0.66 -10.08 3.50
N PHE A 38 1.02 -10.86 4.54
CA PHE A 38 2.31 -10.72 5.23
C PHE A 38 3.47 -11.06 4.30
N ILE A 39 3.43 -12.18 3.58
CA ILE A 39 4.49 -12.58 2.63
C ILE A 39 4.67 -11.52 1.55
N VAL A 40 3.59 -11.04 0.94
CA VAL A 40 3.62 -10.00 -0.09
C VAL A 40 4.18 -8.70 0.46
N SER A 41 3.72 -8.28 1.65
CA SER A 41 4.21 -7.07 2.31
C SER A 41 5.69 -7.16 2.67
N LEU A 42 6.17 -8.33 3.09
CA LEU A 42 7.57 -8.55 3.40
C LEU A 42 8.43 -8.41 2.15
N ILE A 43 8.08 -9.11 1.07
CA ILE A 43 8.80 -9.08 -0.20
C ILE A 43 8.84 -7.66 -0.76
N THR A 44 7.69 -6.99 -0.84
CA THR A 44 7.59 -5.63 -1.38
C THR A 44 8.32 -4.61 -0.53
N THR A 45 8.27 -4.73 0.80
CA THR A 45 8.96 -3.80 1.69
C THR A 45 10.48 -3.97 1.62
N ILE A 46 10.97 -5.22 1.57
CA ILE A 46 12.39 -5.50 1.37
C ILE A 46 12.87 -4.98 0.01
N ALA A 47 12.13 -5.27 -1.05
CA ALA A 47 12.44 -4.77 -2.38
C ALA A 47 12.50 -3.24 -2.43
N ASN A 48 11.54 -2.56 -1.79
CA ASN A 48 11.54 -1.10 -1.68
C ASN A 48 12.75 -0.56 -0.90
N LYS A 49 13.20 -1.26 0.15
CA LYS A 49 14.38 -0.86 0.90
C LYS A 49 15.65 -0.81 0.05
N TYR A 50 15.80 -1.75 -0.88
CA TYR A 50 16.97 -1.83 -1.75
C TYR A 50 16.85 -0.99 -3.03
N LEU A 51 15.64 -0.70 -3.49
CA LEU A 51 15.40 0.00 -4.76
C LEU A 51 15.19 1.50 -4.61
N VAL A 52 14.90 1.97 -3.40
CA VAL A 52 14.61 3.38 -3.11
C VAL A 52 15.72 3.95 -2.24
N ASP A 53 16.36 4.99 -2.72
CA ASP A 53 17.25 5.81 -1.90
C ASP A 53 16.40 6.66 -0.95
N GLN A 54 16.24 6.15 0.27
CA GLN A 54 15.43 6.79 1.31
C GLN A 54 16.05 8.11 1.79
N ASP A 55 17.38 8.20 1.79
CA ASP A 55 18.09 9.39 2.27
C ASP A 55 17.95 10.52 1.24
N GLU A 56 18.07 10.24 -0.07
CA GLU A 56 17.79 11.22 -1.12
C GLU A 56 16.35 11.75 -1.06
N MET A 57 15.37 10.85 -0.85
CA MET A 57 13.96 11.26 -0.73
C MET A 57 13.72 12.14 0.49
N ASN A 58 14.31 11.80 1.64
CA ASN A 58 14.16 12.58 2.87
C ASN A 58 14.82 13.97 2.71
N ASP A 59 15.98 14.06 2.08
CA ASP A 59 16.67 15.32 1.82
C ASP A 59 15.86 16.25 0.93
N VAL A 60 15.27 15.73 -0.15
CA VAL A 60 14.41 16.52 -1.03
C VAL A 60 13.16 16.99 -0.30
N GLN A 61 12.52 16.13 0.50
CA GLN A 61 11.36 16.52 1.30
C GLN A 61 11.72 17.59 2.34
N ALA A 62 12.86 17.47 3.02
CA ALA A 62 13.33 18.46 3.99
C ALA A 62 13.58 19.81 3.33
N LYS A 63 14.24 19.84 2.15
CA LYS A 63 14.45 21.06 1.35
C LYS A 63 13.14 21.71 0.95
N MET A 64 12.16 20.92 0.50
CA MET A 64 10.85 21.43 0.13
C MET A 64 10.07 21.99 1.33
N LYS A 65 10.08 21.30 2.48
CA LYS A 65 9.45 21.82 3.71
C LYS A 65 10.10 23.15 4.13
N LYS A 66 11.43 23.22 4.10
CA LYS A 66 12.17 24.44 4.44
C LYS A 66 11.80 25.59 3.49
N PHE A 67 11.83 25.37 2.19
CA PHE A 67 11.45 26.33 1.20
C PHE A 67 10.01 26.85 1.39
N GLN A 68 9.04 25.95 1.64
CA GLN A 68 7.66 26.34 1.90
C GLN A 68 7.52 27.16 3.20
N SER A 69 8.28 26.82 4.25
CA SER A 69 8.25 27.59 5.51
C SER A 69 8.85 28.98 5.34
N GLU A 70 9.99 29.11 4.64
CA GLU A 70 10.63 30.38 4.33
C GLU A 70 9.72 31.27 3.48
N LEU A 71 9.07 30.72 2.47
CA LEU A 71 8.13 31.46 1.63
C LEU A 71 6.94 32.00 2.45
N ARG A 72 6.37 31.15 3.33
CA ARG A 72 5.28 31.58 4.22
C ARG A 72 5.71 32.65 5.20
N GLU A 73 6.92 32.55 5.76
CA GLU A 73 7.46 33.58 6.67
C GLU A 73 7.72 34.90 5.96
N ALA A 74 8.33 34.85 4.78
CA ALA A 74 8.56 36.06 3.97
C ALA A 74 7.26 36.77 3.60
N GLN A 75 6.23 36.01 3.22
CA GLN A 75 4.89 36.52 2.96
C GLN A 75 4.25 37.18 4.19
N LYS A 76 4.34 36.50 5.37
CA LYS A 76 3.80 37.05 6.64
C LYS A 76 4.49 38.32 7.09
N LYS A 77 5.81 38.44 6.86
CA LYS A 77 6.62 39.62 7.19
C LYS A 77 6.49 40.74 6.17
N GLY A 78 5.84 40.51 5.03
CA GLY A 78 5.73 41.48 3.94
C GLY A 78 7.07 41.79 3.23
N ASP A 79 8.07 40.90 3.35
CA ASP A 79 9.37 41.08 2.74
C ASP A 79 9.32 40.73 1.24
N GLY A 80 8.96 41.72 0.43
CA GLY A 80 8.82 41.56 -1.02
C GLY A 80 10.12 41.15 -1.72
N LYS A 81 11.29 41.57 -1.23
CA LYS A 81 12.58 41.14 -1.80
C LYS A 81 12.81 39.65 -1.59
N ARG A 82 12.59 39.17 -0.37
CA ARG A 82 12.78 37.76 -0.04
C ARG A 82 11.76 36.88 -0.77
N VAL A 83 10.52 37.36 -0.93
CA VAL A 83 9.50 36.62 -1.71
C VAL A 83 9.92 36.52 -3.18
N ALA A 84 10.45 37.59 -3.79
CA ALA A 84 10.93 37.56 -5.17
C ALA A 84 12.11 36.59 -5.37
N GLU A 85 13.08 36.59 -4.43
CA GLU A 85 14.20 35.62 -4.45
C GLU A 85 13.73 34.18 -4.38
N LEU A 86 12.80 33.88 -3.48
CA LEU A 86 12.25 32.53 -3.33
C LEU A 86 11.40 32.13 -4.55
N GLN A 87 10.66 33.06 -5.15
CA GLN A 87 9.95 32.81 -6.39
C GLN A 87 10.90 32.50 -7.57
N ALA A 88 12.05 33.15 -7.65
CA ALA A 88 13.07 32.78 -8.64
C ALA A 88 13.60 31.36 -8.47
N GLN A 89 13.68 30.86 -7.24
CA GLN A 89 14.09 29.48 -6.93
C GLN A 89 12.95 28.46 -7.11
N GLN A 90 11.73 28.90 -7.36
CA GLN A 90 10.57 28.01 -7.50
C GLN A 90 10.72 27.03 -8.66
N SER A 91 11.38 27.43 -9.75
CA SER A 91 11.66 26.56 -10.89
C SER A 91 12.55 25.38 -10.49
N ASP A 92 13.58 25.64 -9.69
CA ASP A 92 14.49 24.59 -9.20
C ASP A 92 13.77 23.63 -8.25
N MET A 93 12.88 24.17 -7.41
CA MET A 93 12.04 23.36 -6.53
C MET A 93 11.07 22.47 -7.32
N MET A 94 10.48 22.98 -8.39
CA MET A 94 9.63 22.18 -9.29
C MET A 94 10.41 21.09 -10.00
N GLN A 95 11.65 21.34 -10.42
CA GLN A 95 12.51 20.32 -11.00
C GLN A 95 12.87 19.23 -9.97
N MET A 96 13.18 19.61 -8.72
CA MET A 96 13.41 18.67 -7.64
C MET A 96 12.16 17.83 -7.36
N GLN A 97 10.98 18.44 -7.33
CA GLN A 97 9.71 17.73 -7.16
C GLN A 97 9.45 16.74 -8.30
N SER A 98 9.71 17.14 -9.54
CA SER A 98 9.58 16.26 -10.71
C SER A 98 10.54 15.07 -10.65
N LYS A 99 11.80 15.31 -10.26
CA LYS A 99 12.77 14.22 -10.00
C LYS A 99 12.27 13.26 -8.92
N MET A 100 11.76 13.79 -7.80
CA MET A 100 11.23 12.99 -6.72
C MET A 100 10.03 12.16 -7.19
N MET A 101 9.10 12.73 -7.95
CA MET A 101 7.99 11.99 -8.53
C MET A 101 8.48 10.87 -9.46
N SER A 102 9.44 11.15 -10.32
CA SER A 102 10.01 10.14 -11.22
C SER A 102 10.70 9.01 -10.47
N SER A 103 11.41 9.31 -9.37
CA SER A 103 12.07 8.30 -8.55
C SER A 103 11.06 7.43 -7.76
N GLN A 104 9.85 7.93 -7.50
CA GLN A 104 8.78 7.18 -6.85
C GLN A 104 8.08 6.17 -7.75
N PHE A 105 8.21 6.28 -9.08
CA PHE A 105 7.61 5.31 -10.00
C PHE A 105 8.23 3.92 -9.87
N LYS A 106 9.54 3.82 -9.65
CA LYS A 106 10.24 2.53 -9.47
C LYS A 106 9.68 1.74 -8.28
N PRO A 107 9.66 2.30 -7.04
CA PRO A 107 9.09 1.61 -5.90
C PRO A 107 7.59 1.35 -6.04
N MET A 108 6.87 2.23 -6.73
CA MET A 108 5.45 2.03 -7.00
C MET A 108 5.23 0.76 -7.83
N ILE A 109 5.94 0.60 -8.94
CA ILE A 109 5.86 -0.61 -9.79
C ILE A 109 6.20 -1.86 -8.97
N VAL A 110 7.29 -1.82 -8.21
CA VAL A 110 7.73 -2.95 -7.37
C VAL A 110 6.71 -3.33 -6.31
N THR A 111 5.94 -2.36 -5.81
CA THR A 111 4.89 -2.60 -4.83
C THR A 111 3.59 -3.07 -5.51
N PHE A 112 3.20 -2.44 -6.61
CA PHE A 112 1.91 -2.72 -7.26
C PHE A 112 1.90 -4.03 -8.03
N VAL A 113 3.01 -4.41 -8.69
CA VAL A 113 3.06 -5.64 -9.49
C VAL A 113 2.75 -6.89 -8.64
N PRO A 114 3.40 -7.15 -7.51
CA PRO A 114 3.03 -8.29 -6.66
C PRO A 114 1.59 -8.22 -6.13
N ILE A 115 1.14 -7.04 -5.72
CA ILE A 115 -0.22 -6.85 -5.21
C ILE A 115 -1.25 -7.19 -6.28
N ILE A 116 -1.05 -6.71 -7.51
CA ILE A 116 -1.94 -6.97 -8.65
C ILE A 116 -1.91 -8.45 -9.05
N LEU A 117 -0.73 -9.08 -9.08
CA LEU A 117 -0.60 -10.50 -9.40
C LEU A 117 -1.37 -11.37 -8.39
N ILE A 118 -1.21 -11.08 -7.11
CA ILE A 118 -1.95 -11.79 -6.05
C ILE A 118 -3.45 -11.51 -6.14
N PHE A 119 -3.84 -10.27 -6.43
CA PHE A 119 -5.24 -9.92 -6.66
C PHE A 119 -5.87 -10.78 -7.77
N PHE A 120 -5.22 -10.86 -8.93
CA PHE A 120 -5.73 -11.68 -10.03
C PHE A 120 -5.74 -13.17 -9.67
N TRP A 121 -4.72 -13.66 -8.98
CA TRP A 121 -4.68 -15.03 -8.50
C TRP A 121 -5.81 -15.34 -7.51
N MET A 122 -6.03 -14.47 -6.51
CA MET A 122 -7.12 -14.64 -5.54
C MET A 122 -8.50 -14.62 -6.22
N ARG A 123 -8.67 -13.82 -7.26
CA ARG A 123 -9.90 -13.77 -8.05
C ARG A 123 -10.21 -15.09 -8.76
N THR A 124 -9.20 -15.88 -9.12
CA THR A 124 -9.36 -17.19 -9.76
C THR A 124 -9.34 -18.35 -8.79
N SER A 125 -9.03 -18.09 -7.52
CA SER A 125 -8.97 -19.09 -6.45
C SER A 125 -10.33 -19.28 -5.78
N ALA A 126 -10.43 -20.32 -4.94
CA ALA A 126 -11.63 -20.61 -4.15
C ALA A 126 -12.02 -19.49 -3.16
N ILE A 127 -11.14 -18.51 -2.93
CA ILE A 127 -11.37 -17.38 -2.01
C ILE A 127 -12.34 -16.35 -2.61
N HIS A 128 -12.45 -16.28 -3.93
CA HIS A 128 -13.18 -15.22 -4.62
C HIS A 128 -14.61 -15.00 -4.15
N ASP A 129 -15.34 -16.08 -3.91
CA ASP A 129 -16.76 -16.04 -3.53
C ASP A 129 -16.98 -16.04 -2.02
N LEU A 130 -15.92 -16.12 -1.24
CA LEU A 130 -16.00 -16.20 0.21
C LEU A 130 -16.12 -14.82 0.84
N VAL A 131 -16.97 -14.73 1.85
CA VAL A 131 -17.05 -13.59 2.76
C VAL A 131 -16.29 -13.95 4.03
N ILE A 132 -15.28 -13.15 4.34
CA ILE A 132 -14.47 -13.35 5.54
C ILE A 132 -15.20 -12.77 6.74
N ILE A 133 -15.44 -13.60 7.74
CA ILE A 133 -16.07 -13.21 9.01
C ILE A 133 -14.97 -12.91 10.01
N LEU A 134 -14.92 -11.66 10.49
CA LEU A 134 -13.92 -11.22 11.45
C LEU A 134 -14.42 -11.34 12.89
N PRO A 135 -13.52 -11.60 13.86
CA PRO A 135 -13.84 -11.40 15.27
C PRO A 135 -14.31 -9.97 15.52
N LYS A 136 -15.30 -9.79 16.39
CA LYS A 136 -15.90 -8.48 16.67
C LYS A 136 -14.88 -7.40 16.99
N THR A 137 -13.86 -7.72 17.78
CA THR A 137 -12.77 -6.81 18.14
C THR A 137 -11.97 -6.38 16.91
N VAL A 138 -11.58 -7.32 16.05
CA VAL A 138 -10.82 -7.03 14.82
C VAL A 138 -11.64 -6.18 13.88
N TYR A 139 -12.93 -6.50 13.70
CA TYR A 139 -13.85 -5.75 12.86
C TYR A 139 -13.91 -4.26 13.22
N TRP A 140 -14.00 -3.94 14.53
CA TRP A 140 -14.04 -2.55 14.98
C TRP A 140 -12.68 -1.86 14.97
N VAL A 141 -11.60 -2.56 15.35
CA VAL A 141 -10.23 -2.01 15.36
C VAL A 141 -9.74 -1.66 13.96
N THR A 142 -10.09 -2.48 12.97
CA THR A 142 -9.70 -2.22 11.56
C THR A 142 -10.61 -1.21 10.86
N LEU A 143 -11.53 -0.56 11.58
CA LEU A 143 -12.50 0.38 11.02
C LEU A 143 -13.33 -0.23 9.87
N THR A 144 -13.54 -1.52 9.90
CA THR A 144 -14.28 -2.25 8.87
C THR A 144 -15.69 -1.69 8.62
N PRO A 145 -16.42 -1.15 9.60
CA PRO A 145 -17.73 -0.50 9.34
C PRO A 145 -17.66 0.64 8.32
N VAL A 146 -16.57 1.44 8.36
CA VAL A 146 -16.35 2.53 7.39
C VAL A 146 -16.09 1.97 6.00
N TRP A 147 -15.23 0.96 5.93
CA TRP A 147 -14.92 0.28 4.67
C TRP A 147 -16.12 -0.49 4.11
N HIS A 148 -16.96 -1.02 5.00
CA HIS A 148 -18.21 -1.70 4.63
C HIS A 148 -19.18 -0.72 3.95
N PHE A 149 -19.32 0.49 4.49
CA PHE A 149 -20.11 1.54 3.87
C PHE A 149 -19.60 1.91 2.49
N ILE A 150 -18.28 2.07 2.34
CA ILE A 150 -17.63 2.34 1.05
C ILE A 150 -17.81 1.13 0.10
N GLY A 151 -17.68 -0.09 0.60
CA GLY A 151 -17.87 -1.31 -0.16
C GLY A 151 -19.30 -1.50 -0.69
N GLN A 152 -20.30 -1.12 0.09
CA GLN A 152 -21.70 -1.10 -0.37
C GLN A 152 -21.91 -0.16 -1.55
N PHE A 153 -21.26 0.99 -1.52
CA PHE A 153 -21.30 1.96 -2.60
C PHE A 153 -20.61 1.44 -3.88
N LEU A 154 -19.48 0.72 -3.73
CA LEU A 154 -18.70 0.22 -4.86
C LEU A 154 -19.20 -1.12 -5.43
N TYR A 155 -19.73 -2.01 -4.60
CA TYR A 155 -20.03 -3.41 -4.96
C TYR A 155 -21.52 -3.78 -4.87
N GLY A 156 -22.42 -2.80 -4.68
CA GLY A 156 -23.86 -3.02 -4.77
C GLY A 156 -24.44 -4.07 -3.82
N GLY A 157 -24.31 -3.87 -2.52
CA GLY A 157 -25.26 -4.46 -1.56
C GLY A 157 -25.08 -5.94 -1.15
N LYS A 158 -24.00 -6.61 -1.50
CA LYS A 158 -23.74 -8.01 -1.08
C LYS A 158 -23.24 -8.19 0.37
N ALA A 159 -23.15 -7.11 1.14
CA ALA A 159 -22.57 -7.16 2.49
C ALA A 159 -23.67 -7.15 3.57
N THR A 160 -24.47 -8.20 3.62
CA THR A 160 -25.52 -8.38 4.65
C THR A 160 -25.09 -9.26 5.83
N ILE A 161 -23.87 -9.82 5.79
CA ILE A 161 -23.38 -10.72 6.83
C ILE A 161 -22.76 -9.89 7.96
N PRO A 162 -23.26 -9.99 9.21
CA PRO A 162 -22.68 -9.30 10.36
C PRO A 162 -21.20 -9.63 10.52
N TYR A 163 -20.35 -8.62 10.68
CA TYR A 163 -18.90 -8.75 10.79
C TYR A 163 -18.20 -9.35 9.54
N GLY A 164 -18.93 -9.47 8.44
CA GLY A 164 -18.40 -9.94 7.17
C GLY A 164 -17.64 -8.85 6.42
N ILE A 165 -16.57 -9.23 5.74
CA ILE A 165 -15.78 -8.38 4.87
C ILE A 165 -15.43 -9.17 3.59
N GLY A 166 -15.43 -8.50 2.44
CA GLY A 166 -14.96 -9.13 1.20
C GLY A 166 -13.47 -9.45 1.27
N TRP A 167 -13.06 -10.55 0.66
CA TRP A 167 -11.67 -11.01 0.65
C TRP A 167 -10.69 -9.94 0.19
N LEU A 168 -11.04 -9.15 -0.82
CA LEU A 168 -10.20 -8.08 -1.36
C LEU A 168 -9.94 -6.99 -0.33
N LEU A 169 -10.99 -6.53 0.33
CA LEU A 169 -10.87 -5.47 1.32
C LEU A 169 -10.06 -5.95 2.53
N TRP A 170 -10.27 -7.19 2.96
CA TRP A 170 -9.46 -7.80 4.01
C TRP A 170 -7.99 -7.91 3.61
N TYR A 171 -7.70 -8.37 2.39
CA TYR A 171 -6.36 -8.43 1.84
C TYR A 171 -5.68 -7.04 1.82
N MET A 172 -6.40 -6.00 1.40
CA MET A 172 -5.87 -4.63 1.39
C MET A 172 -5.54 -4.14 2.80
N ILE A 173 -6.46 -4.30 3.76
CA ILE A 173 -6.23 -3.90 5.16
C ILE A 173 -5.02 -4.63 5.73
N CYS A 174 -4.92 -5.95 5.53
CA CYS A 174 -3.79 -6.76 5.98
C CYS A 174 -2.48 -6.31 5.34
N THR A 175 -2.46 -6.09 4.02
CA THR A 175 -1.26 -5.68 3.29
C THR A 175 -0.77 -4.32 3.76
N PHE A 176 -1.67 -3.33 3.91
CA PHE A 176 -1.30 -2.02 4.43
C PHE A 176 -0.80 -2.09 5.87
N GLY A 177 -1.53 -2.77 6.75
CA GLY A 177 -1.14 -2.92 8.16
C GLY A 177 0.22 -3.61 8.32
N MET A 178 0.42 -4.75 7.65
CA MET A 178 1.68 -5.48 7.69
C MET A 178 2.83 -4.69 7.08
N SER A 179 2.61 -3.98 5.98
CA SER A 179 3.62 -3.11 5.38
C SER A 179 4.12 -2.04 6.37
N GLN A 180 3.22 -1.39 7.13
CA GLN A 180 3.62 -0.40 8.13
C GLN A 180 4.42 -1.02 9.29
N ILE A 181 3.98 -2.18 9.76
CA ILE A 181 4.68 -2.93 10.82
C ILE A 181 6.10 -3.30 10.35
N ILE A 182 6.21 -3.91 9.16
CA ILE A 182 7.50 -4.36 8.61
C ILE A 182 8.43 -3.17 8.36
N ARG A 183 7.94 -2.05 7.82
CA ARG A 183 8.72 -0.82 7.64
C ARG A 183 9.31 -0.32 8.95
N LYS A 184 8.53 -0.33 10.03
CA LYS A 184 9.01 0.05 11.37
C LYS A 184 10.14 -0.86 11.86
N PHE A 185 9.99 -2.19 11.70
CA PHE A 185 11.03 -3.15 12.07
C PHE A 185 12.29 -3.04 11.22
N LEU A 186 12.15 -2.73 9.93
CA LEU A 186 13.29 -2.56 9.02
C LEU A 186 13.99 -1.20 9.15
N GLY A 187 13.54 -0.35 10.07
CA GLY A 187 14.17 0.94 10.36
C GLY A 187 13.98 1.99 9.25
N PHE A 188 12.89 1.93 8.51
CA PHE A 188 12.57 3.00 7.57
C PHE A 188 12.37 4.30 8.35
N LYS A 189 13.13 5.33 8.01
CA LYS A 189 12.92 6.68 8.53
C LYS A 189 11.59 7.19 8.00
N GLN A 190 10.57 7.24 8.86
CA GLN A 190 9.31 7.88 8.49
C GLN A 190 9.54 9.39 8.51
N GLY A 191 9.56 10.01 7.34
CA GLY A 191 9.51 11.46 7.24
C GLY A 191 8.10 11.93 7.60
N PHE A 192 7.90 12.37 8.85
CA PHE A 192 6.74 13.16 9.27
C PHE A 192 7.02 14.64 9.06
#